data_8a6384194fd4a5ff65fb246a6b038a38
#
_entry.id   8a6384194fd4a5ff65fb246a6b038a38
#
_cell.length_a   1.000
_cell.length_b   1.000
_cell.length_c   1.000
_cell.angle_alpha   90.00
_cell.angle_beta   90.00
_cell.angle_gamma   90.00
#
_symmetry.space_group_name_H-M   'P 1'
#
loop_
_entity.id
_entity.type
_entity.pdbx_description
1 polymer ?
#
loop_
_entity_poly.entity_id
_entity_poly.type
_entity_poly.pdbx_seq_one_letter_code
_entity_poly.pdbx_strand_id
1 'polypeptide(L)'
;EKVTKNPIIAVVVGAIVTMVIQSSSATTVMVVGFVNAGIMTLPQAVGVIMGANIGTTVTAQLVSIDMNGLAPLALGIGIILYLFSGKPKIKHIAEVLIGFGILFTGMDFMKEAVQPLAQYQGFTNALLTFGKYPILGLLLGFGITAIIQSSSASMGMLVVLASQGLIPLSSALPILYGQNIGTCVTSLLSSIGASISAK
;
A
#
# COMPACT_ATOMS: atom_id res chain seq x y z
N GLU A 1 14.69 -5.89 20.65
CA GLU A 1 14.51 -5.05 21.84
C GLU A 1 15.57 -3.95 21.96
N LYS A 2 16.88 -4.24 21.82
CA LYS A 2 17.94 -3.22 21.91
C LYS A 2 17.92 -2.24 20.74
N VAL A 3 17.57 -2.67 19.55
CA VAL A 3 17.59 -1.89 18.30
C VAL A 3 16.44 -0.87 18.27
N THR A 4 15.29 -1.20 18.82
CA THR A 4 14.07 -0.35 18.78
C THR A 4 13.93 0.58 20.00
N LYS A 5 14.92 0.66 20.89
CA LYS A 5 14.91 1.62 22.03
C LYS A 5 14.96 3.07 21.57
N ASN A 6 15.68 3.36 20.50
CA ASN A 6 15.71 4.69 19.89
C ASN A 6 14.52 4.83 18.93
N PRO A 7 13.64 5.83 19.09
CA PRO A 7 12.46 6.03 18.25
C PRO A 7 12.81 6.14 16.77
N ILE A 8 13.88 6.84 16.40
CA ILE A 8 14.32 7.01 15.01
C ILE A 8 14.72 5.64 14.43
N ILE A 9 15.47 4.84 15.19
CA ILE A 9 15.87 3.50 14.74
C ILE A 9 14.64 2.60 14.61
N ALA A 10 13.66 2.71 15.52
CA ALA A 10 12.40 1.97 15.41
C ALA A 10 11.65 2.30 14.10
N VAL A 11 11.58 3.60 13.73
CA VAL A 11 10.99 4.03 12.45
C VAL A 11 11.76 3.44 11.27
N VAL A 12 13.10 3.53 11.28
CA VAL A 12 13.93 2.98 10.18
C VAL A 12 13.74 1.47 10.06
N VAL A 13 13.70 0.75 11.18
CA VAL A 13 13.45 -0.72 11.17
C VAL A 13 12.07 -1.03 10.59
N GLY A 14 11.03 -0.31 11.03
CA GLY A 14 9.67 -0.49 10.50
C GLY A 14 9.60 -0.22 8.99
N ALA A 15 10.27 0.84 8.53
CA ALA A 15 10.34 1.19 7.12
C ALA A 15 11.04 0.08 6.30
N ILE A 16 12.21 -0.39 6.73
CA ILE A 16 12.96 -1.44 6.03
C ILE A 16 12.18 -2.75 6.02
N VAL A 17 11.61 -3.16 7.16
CA VAL A 17 10.82 -4.40 7.25
C VAL A 17 9.63 -4.35 6.30
N THR A 18 8.88 -3.25 6.29
CA THR A 18 7.71 -3.11 5.41
C THR A 18 8.12 -2.98 3.96
N MET A 19 9.22 -2.30 3.65
CA MET A 19 9.78 -2.23 2.30
C MET A 19 10.12 -3.61 1.74
N VAL A 20 10.63 -4.53 2.58
CA VAL A 20 10.97 -5.90 2.17
C VAL A 20 9.72 -6.77 2.08
N ILE A 21 8.86 -6.74 3.10
CA ILE A 21 7.64 -7.58 3.18
C ILE A 21 6.55 -7.07 2.22
N GLN A 22 6.57 -5.77 1.87
CA GLN A 22 5.57 -5.08 1.04
C GLN A 22 4.14 -5.15 1.63
N SER A 23 4.02 -5.28 2.97
CA SER A 23 2.74 -5.30 3.69
C SER A 23 2.87 -4.61 5.04
N SER A 24 2.36 -3.38 5.13
CA SER A 24 2.28 -2.64 6.39
C SER A 24 1.31 -3.28 7.37
N SER A 25 0.23 -3.88 6.89
CA SER A 25 -0.71 -4.63 7.72
C SER A 25 -0.04 -5.83 8.38
N ALA A 26 0.72 -6.64 7.62
CA ALA A 26 1.47 -7.77 8.18
C ALA A 26 2.49 -7.30 9.23
N THR A 27 3.25 -6.24 8.93
CA THR A 27 4.21 -5.64 9.87
C THR A 27 3.51 -5.19 11.15
N THR A 28 2.35 -4.53 11.05
CA THR A 28 1.61 -4.03 12.20
C THR A 28 1.04 -5.16 13.05
N VAL A 29 0.46 -6.20 12.43
CA VAL A 29 -0.02 -7.39 13.15
C VAL A 29 1.11 -8.07 13.91
N MET A 30 2.30 -8.22 13.29
CA MET A 30 3.47 -8.75 13.99
C MET A 30 3.87 -7.89 15.19
N VAL A 31 3.86 -6.56 15.04
CA VAL A 31 4.17 -5.62 16.12
C VAL A 31 3.18 -5.75 17.27
N VAL A 32 1.87 -5.81 16.99
CA VAL A 32 0.84 -6.06 18.01
C VAL A 32 1.10 -7.37 18.73
N GLY A 33 1.46 -8.44 17.99
CA GLY A 33 1.86 -9.72 18.57
C GLY A 33 3.07 -9.62 19.48
N PHE A 34 4.10 -8.85 19.11
CA PHE A 34 5.30 -8.63 19.94
C PHE A 34 5.00 -7.84 21.21
N VAL A 35 4.12 -6.84 21.15
CA VAL A 35 3.67 -6.11 22.34
C VAL A 35 2.87 -7.05 23.25
N ASN A 36 1.97 -7.84 22.69
CA ASN A 36 1.16 -8.81 23.43
C ASN A 36 2.00 -9.87 24.13
N ALA A 37 3.10 -10.31 23.49
CA ALA A 37 4.05 -11.25 24.05
C ALA A 37 5.06 -10.62 25.04
N GLY A 38 4.97 -9.31 25.31
CA GLY A 38 5.91 -8.59 26.19
C GLY A 38 7.33 -8.43 25.61
N ILE A 39 7.53 -8.72 24.33
CA ILE A 39 8.83 -8.62 23.64
C ILE A 39 9.14 -7.16 23.25
N MET A 40 8.09 -6.36 23.04
CA MET A 40 8.18 -4.95 22.62
C MET A 40 7.30 -4.08 23.49
N THR A 41 7.77 -2.87 23.81
CA THR A 41 6.96 -1.86 24.50
C THR A 41 6.10 -1.06 23.52
N LEU A 42 5.00 -0.48 23.98
CA LEU A 42 4.13 0.35 23.15
C LEU A 42 4.85 1.53 22.47
N PRO A 43 5.73 2.31 23.13
CA PRO A 43 6.50 3.37 22.47
C PRO A 43 7.39 2.86 21.33
N GLN A 44 7.99 1.67 21.48
CA GLN A 44 8.76 1.03 20.41
C GLN A 44 7.87 0.62 19.25
N ALA A 45 6.70 0.06 19.55
CA ALA A 45 5.70 -0.35 18.56
C ALA A 45 5.24 0.83 17.70
N VAL A 46 4.93 1.98 18.32
CA VAL A 46 4.53 3.20 17.62
C VAL A 46 5.60 3.60 16.61
N GLY A 47 6.88 3.61 16.99
CA GLY A 47 7.97 3.91 16.06
C GLY A 47 8.02 2.97 14.87
N VAL A 48 7.91 1.66 15.10
CA VAL A 48 7.91 0.67 14.02
C VAL A 48 6.69 0.81 13.10
N ILE A 49 5.50 1.09 13.64
CA ILE A 49 4.28 1.30 12.87
C ILE A 49 4.37 2.57 12.00
N MET A 50 4.92 3.67 12.56
CA MET A 50 5.21 4.88 11.76
C MET A 50 6.16 4.56 10.61
N GLY A 51 7.20 3.77 10.88
CA GLY A 51 8.12 3.29 9.85
C GLY A 51 7.44 2.41 8.81
N ALA A 52 6.53 1.55 9.22
CA ALA A 52 5.78 0.69 8.30
C ALA A 52 4.97 1.50 7.27
N ASN A 53 4.36 2.60 7.70
CA ASN A 53 3.65 3.50 6.78
C ASN A 53 4.63 4.16 5.78
N ILE A 54 5.82 4.55 6.23
CA ILE A 54 6.86 5.08 5.34
C ILE A 54 7.31 4.00 4.35
N GLY A 55 7.52 2.75 4.80
CA GLY A 55 7.93 1.64 3.94
C GLY A 55 6.95 1.34 2.81
N THR A 56 5.65 1.54 3.04
CA THR A 56 4.60 1.38 2.02
C THR A 56 4.76 2.37 0.86
N THR A 57 5.38 3.54 1.08
CA THR A 57 5.57 4.52 0.01
C THR A 57 6.46 4.02 -1.13
N VAL A 58 7.31 3.03 -0.88
CA VAL A 58 8.14 2.40 -1.93
C VAL A 58 7.27 1.74 -3.00
N THR A 59 6.17 1.09 -2.59
CA THR A 59 5.19 0.56 -3.55
C THR A 59 4.60 1.67 -4.40
N ALA A 60 4.22 2.80 -3.80
CA ALA A 60 3.67 3.95 -4.53
C ALA A 60 4.67 4.51 -5.54
N GLN A 61 5.96 4.58 -5.18
CA GLN A 61 7.01 5.02 -6.09
C GLN A 61 7.19 4.06 -7.26
N LEU A 62 7.22 2.75 -7.00
CA LEU A 62 7.31 1.74 -8.05
C LEU A 62 6.12 1.83 -9.02
N VAL A 63 4.92 1.96 -8.47
CA VAL A 63 3.66 2.05 -9.23
C VAL A 63 3.56 3.35 -10.03
N SER A 64 4.23 4.43 -9.60
CA SER A 64 4.24 5.71 -10.32
C SER A 64 5.12 5.71 -11.59
N ILE A 65 5.99 4.72 -11.74
CA ILE A 65 6.86 4.60 -12.93
C ILE A 65 6.00 4.13 -14.10
N ASP A 66 6.03 4.89 -15.17
CA ASP A 66 5.31 4.52 -16.40
C ASP A 66 6.10 3.41 -17.15
N MET A 67 5.57 2.21 -17.12
CA MET A 67 6.18 1.01 -17.72
C MET A 67 5.49 0.60 -19.02
N ASN A 68 5.06 1.59 -19.82
CA ASN A 68 4.35 1.35 -21.08
C ASN A 68 5.04 0.27 -21.94
N GLY A 69 4.31 -0.82 -22.20
CA GLY A 69 4.76 -1.93 -23.05
C GLY A 69 5.75 -2.91 -22.42
N LEU A 70 6.39 -2.58 -21.29
CA LEU A 70 7.32 -3.50 -20.62
C LEU A 70 6.61 -4.53 -19.75
N ALA A 71 5.43 -4.20 -19.21
CA ALA A 71 4.68 -5.09 -18.34
C ALA A 71 4.26 -6.40 -19.02
N PRO A 72 3.64 -6.40 -20.22
CA PRO A 72 3.32 -7.63 -20.94
C PRO A 72 4.55 -8.45 -21.31
N LEU A 73 5.67 -7.78 -21.66
CA LEU A 73 6.93 -8.46 -21.95
C LEU A 73 7.50 -9.15 -20.70
N ALA A 74 7.51 -8.46 -19.57
CA ALA A 74 7.97 -9.04 -18.30
C ALA A 74 7.10 -10.23 -17.90
N LEU A 75 5.78 -10.13 -18.07
CA LEU A 75 4.84 -11.21 -17.82
C LEU A 75 5.12 -12.43 -18.73
N GLY A 76 5.25 -12.21 -20.04
CA GLY A 76 5.55 -13.27 -21.00
C GLY A 76 6.87 -13.98 -20.73
N ILE A 77 7.95 -13.20 -20.51
CA ILE A 77 9.28 -13.75 -20.17
C ILE A 77 9.20 -14.51 -18.84
N GLY A 78 8.53 -13.95 -17.83
CA GLY A 78 8.34 -14.59 -16.54
C GLY A 78 7.64 -15.95 -16.66
N ILE A 79 6.55 -16.04 -17.42
CA ILE A 79 5.82 -17.29 -17.65
C ILE A 79 6.72 -18.33 -18.36
N ILE A 80 7.43 -17.92 -19.41
CA ILE A 80 8.33 -18.82 -20.15
C ILE A 80 9.42 -19.35 -19.21
N LEU A 81 10.08 -18.49 -18.44
CA LEU A 81 11.12 -18.90 -17.49
C LEU A 81 10.56 -19.81 -16.39
N TYR A 82 9.36 -19.55 -15.91
CA TYR A 82 8.70 -20.37 -14.88
C TYR A 82 8.39 -21.78 -15.37
N LEU A 83 7.88 -21.91 -16.59
CA LEU A 83 7.47 -23.19 -17.16
C LEU A 83 8.66 -24.04 -17.61
N PHE A 84 9.67 -23.42 -18.24
CA PHE A 84 10.77 -24.15 -18.88
C PHE A 84 12.03 -24.27 -18.02
N SER A 85 12.13 -23.56 -16.89
CA SER A 85 13.31 -23.66 -16.02
C SER A 85 13.13 -24.71 -14.93
N GLY A 86 14.09 -25.65 -14.86
CA GLY A 86 14.21 -26.60 -13.74
C GLY A 86 14.95 -26.04 -12.51
N LYS A 87 15.53 -24.83 -12.59
CA LYS A 87 16.37 -24.26 -11.52
C LYS A 87 15.56 -23.41 -10.56
N PRO A 88 15.57 -23.65 -9.23
CA PRO A 88 14.78 -22.89 -8.25
C PRO A 88 15.06 -21.38 -8.30
N LYS A 89 16.32 -20.97 -8.43
CA LYS A 89 16.69 -19.54 -8.52
C LYS A 89 16.04 -18.82 -9.71
N ILE A 90 15.95 -19.50 -10.85
CA ILE A 90 15.32 -18.92 -12.06
C ILE A 90 13.80 -18.85 -11.87
N LYS A 91 13.19 -19.82 -11.20
CA LYS A 91 11.76 -19.77 -10.87
C LYS A 91 11.42 -18.59 -9.96
N HIS A 92 12.24 -18.27 -8.96
CA HIS A 92 12.00 -17.08 -8.13
C HIS A 92 12.12 -15.78 -8.92
N ILE A 93 13.08 -15.67 -9.86
CA ILE A 93 13.17 -14.52 -10.76
C ILE A 93 11.94 -14.44 -11.65
N ALA A 94 11.47 -15.57 -12.17
CA ALA A 94 10.27 -15.67 -12.98
C ALA A 94 9.02 -15.22 -12.22
N GLU A 95 8.87 -15.63 -10.96
CA GLU A 95 7.78 -15.20 -10.07
C GLU A 95 7.77 -13.69 -9.86
N VAL A 96 8.94 -13.07 -9.67
CA VAL A 96 9.07 -11.61 -9.58
C VAL A 96 8.64 -10.93 -10.87
N LEU A 97 9.08 -11.44 -12.04
CA LEU A 97 8.71 -10.89 -13.34
C LEU A 97 7.20 -11.05 -13.61
N ILE A 98 6.62 -12.19 -13.25
CA ILE A 98 5.18 -12.44 -13.38
C ILE A 98 4.40 -11.46 -12.49
N GLY A 99 4.78 -11.34 -11.20
CA GLY A 99 4.13 -10.42 -10.26
C GLY A 99 4.22 -8.97 -10.73
N PHE A 100 5.38 -8.55 -11.21
CA PHE A 100 5.60 -7.23 -11.82
C PHE A 100 4.69 -7.02 -13.04
N GLY A 101 4.68 -7.97 -13.96
CA GLY A 101 3.85 -7.89 -15.16
C GLY A 101 2.35 -7.83 -14.85
N ILE A 102 1.86 -8.65 -13.90
CA ILE A 102 0.45 -8.63 -13.47
C ILE A 102 0.10 -7.27 -12.83
N LEU A 103 0.97 -6.74 -11.97
CA LEU A 103 0.72 -5.46 -11.29
C LEU A 103 0.54 -4.32 -12.29
N PHE A 104 1.48 -4.15 -13.21
CA PHE A 104 1.43 -3.04 -14.18
C PHE A 104 0.34 -3.23 -15.24
N THR A 105 0.10 -4.46 -15.70
CA THR A 105 -1.03 -4.75 -16.60
C THR A 105 -2.36 -4.46 -15.91
N GLY A 106 -2.49 -4.81 -14.62
CA GLY A 106 -3.68 -4.46 -13.83
C GLY A 106 -3.88 -2.96 -13.69
N MET A 107 -2.79 -2.20 -13.54
CA MET A 107 -2.87 -0.74 -13.53
C MET A 107 -3.33 -0.15 -14.87
N ASP A 108 -2.86 -0.71 -15.99
CA ASP A 108 -3.30 -0.26 -17.31
C ASP A 108 -4.78 -0.54 -17.52
N PHE A 109 -5.29 -1.70 -17.10
CA PHE A 109 -6.73 -1.98 -17.09
C PHE A 109 -7.51 -1.00 -16.19
N MET A 110 -6.96 -0.61 -15.05
CA MET A 110 -7.59 0.42 -14.21
C MET A 110 -7.63 1.78 -14.92
N LYS A 111 -6.55 2.18 -15.62
CA LYS A 111 -6.53 3.42 -16.42
C LYS A 111 -7.62 3.41 -17.49
N GLU A 112 -7.72 2.30 -18.23
CA GLU A 112 -8.75 2.12 -19.27
C GLU A 112 -10.17 2.15 -18.68
N ALA A 113 -10.41 1.49 -17.56
CA ALA A 113 -11.70 1.46 -16.90
C ALA A 113 -12.14 2.84 -16.36
N VAL A 114 -11.18 3.67 -15.95
CA VAL A 114 -11.45 5.01 -15.40
C VAL A 114 -11.65 6.06 -16.51
N GLN A 115 -11.08 5.84 -17.69
CA GLN A 115 -11.16 6.78 -18.81
C GLN A 115 -12.59 7.20 -19.19
N PRO A 116 -13.58 6.29 -19.29
CA PRO A 116 -14.98 6.68 -19.54
C PRO A 116 -15.58 7.50 -18.39
N LEU A 117 -15.19 7.20 -17.14
CA LEU A 117 -15.66 7.92 -15.96
C LEU A 117 -15.16 9.37 -15.94
N ALA A 118 -14.00 9.63 -16.52
CA ALA A 118 -13.44 10.97 -16.69
C ALA A 118 -14.36 11.88 -17.52
N GLN A 119 -15.11 11.30 -18.46
CA GLN A 119 -16.05 12.03 -19.32
C GLN A 119 -17.43 12.24 -18.65
N TYR A 120 -17.70 11.51 -17.56
CA TYR A 120 -18.97 11.63 -16.86
C TYR A 120 -18.92 12.78 -15.84
N GLN A 121 -19.65 13.85 -16.13
CA GLN A 121 -19.61 15.12 -15.38
C GLN A 121 -20.00 14.95 -13.90
N GLY A 122 -20.90 14.02 -13.59
CA GLY A 122 -21.27 13.67 -12.20
C GLY A 122 -20.10 13.11 -11.39
N PHE A 123 -19.28 12.26 -11.99
CA PHE A 123 -18.09 11.70 -11.36
C PHE A 123 -17.02 12.76 -11.11
N THR A 124 -16.75 13.58 -12.14
CA THR A 124 -15.77 14.68 -12.04
C THR A 124 -16.18 15.71 -10.98
N ASN A 125 -17.46 16.09 -10.94
CA ASN A 125 -17.98 17.01 -9.93
C ASN A 125 -17.90 16.41 -8.51
N ALA A 126 -18.16 15.12 -8.35
CA ALA A 126 -18.00 14.45 -7.06
C ALA A 126 -16.54 14.51 -6.59
N LEU A 127 -15.58 14.17 -7.47
CA LEU A 127 -14.14 14.25 -7.15
C LEU A 127 -13.69 15.67 -6.78
N LEU A 128 -14.16 16.69 -7.51
CA LEU A 128 -13.89 18.09 -7.20
C LEU A 128 -14.47 18.50 -5.85
N THR A 129 -15.66 17.98 -5.50
CA THR A 129 -16.29 18.22 -4.20
C THR A 129 -15.47 17.61 -3.07
N PHE A 130 -14.99 16.37 -3.23
CA PHE A 130 -14.06 15.72 -2.26
C PHE A 130 -12.77 16.52 -2.12
N GLY A 131 -12.27 17.11 -3.20
CA GLY A 131 -11.10 17.99 -3.17
C GLY A 131 -11.31 19.30 -2.43
N LYS A 132 -12.52 19.85 -2.51
CA LYS A 132 -12.89 21.11 -1.84
C LYS A 132 -13.05 20.95 -0.32
N TYR A 133 -13.42 19.74 0.13
CA TYR A 133 -13.62 19.42 1.53
C TYR A 133 -12.63 18.33 1.97
N PRO A 134 -11.47 18.69 2.55
CA PRO A 134 -10.42 17.72 2.92
C PRO A 134 -10.91 16.58 3.83
N ILE A 135 -11.89 16.87 4.72
CA ILE A 135 -12.47 15.87 5.61
C ILE A 135 -13.20 14.77 4.82
N LEU A 136 -13.92 15.14 3.75
CA LEU A 136 -14.59 14.15 2.90
C LEU A 136 -13.57 13.29 2.15
N GLY A 137 -12.49 13.88 1.65
CA GLY A 137 -11.37 13.14 1.03
C GLY A 137 -10.74 12.14 2.02
N LEU A 138 -10.50 12.58 3.25
CA LEU A 138 -9.98 11.71 4.31
C LEU A 138 -10.93 10.55 4.63
N LEU A 139 -12.23 10.81 4.77
CA LEU A 139 -13.23 9.77 5.02
C LEU A 139 -13.36 8.79 3.84
N LEU A 140 -13.24 9.28 2.61
CA LEU A 140 -13.25 8.45 1.42
C LEU A 140 -12.03 7.51 1.41
N GLY A 141 -10.82 8.03 1.60
CA GLY A 141 -9.59 7.24 1.65
C GLY A 141 -9.62 6.22 2.79
N PHE A 142 -10.10 6.62 3.97
CA PHE A 142 -10.31 5.73 5.12
C PHE A 142 -11.27 4.59 4.76
N GLY A 143 -12.45 4.90 4.22
CA GLY A 143 -13.47 3.91 3.89
C GLY A 143 -13.00 2.91 2.84
N ILE A 144 -12.38 3.39 1.76
CA ILE A 144 -11.84 2.53 0.70
C ILE A 144 -10.80 1.56 1.28
N THR A 145 -9.83 2.06 2.05
CA THR A 145 -8.75 1.21 2.58
C THR A 145 -9.27 0.26 3.68
N ALA A 146 -10.21 0.70 4.50
CA ALA A 146 -10.84 -0.14 5.52
C ALA A 146 -11.60 -1.33 4.90
N ILE A 147 -12.22 -1.14 3.73
CA ILE A 147 -12.94 -2.20 3.01
C ILE A 147 -11.95 -3.11 2.27
N ILE A 148 -11.02 -2.54 1.49
CA ILE A 148 -10.08 -3.30 0.66
C ILE A 148 -9.01 -3.99 1.51
N GLN A 149 -8.70 -3.45 2.70
CA GLN A 149 -7.65 -3.94 3.61
C GLN A 149 -6.24 -3.95 2.97
N SER A 150 -6.03 -3.14 1.93
CA SER A 150 -4.75 -2.98 1.25
C SER A 150 -4.51 -1.51 0.92
N SER A 151 -3.61 -0.87 1.66
CA SER A 151 -3.20 0.51 1.38
C SER A 151 -2.43 0.63 0.06
N SER A 152 -1.67 -0.39 -0.32
CA SER A 152 -0.97 -0.41 -1.61
C SER A 152 -1.94 -0.45 -2.79
N ALA A 153 -3.00 -1.26 -2.72
CA ALA A 153 -4.03 -1.30 -3.76
C ALA A 153 -4.81 0.03 -3.83
N SER A 154 -5.19 0.59 -2.68
CA SER A 154 -5.85 1.89 -2.60
C SER A 154 -4.97 3.01 -3.16
N MET A 155 -3.66 2.96 -2.87
CA MET A 155 -2.67 3.90 -3.39
C MET A 155 -2.55 3.77 -4.91
N GLY A 156 -2.49 2.54 -5.45
CA GLY A 156 -2.47 2.30 -6.89
C GLY A 156 -3.67 2.94 -7.60
N MET A 157 -4.88 2.80 -7.05
CA MET A 157 -6.07 3.48 -7.59
C MET A 157 -5.92 5.01 -7.55
N LEU A 158 -5.40 5.57 -6.46
CA LEU A 158 -5.20 7.01 -6.33
C LEU A 158 -4.17 7.52 -7.35
N VAL A 159 -3.08 6.79 -7.56
CA VAL A 159 -2.06 7.11 -8.56
C VAL A 159 -2.65 7.09 -9.96
N VAL A 160 -3.47 6.07 -10.29
CA VAL A 160 -4.16 5.99 -11.59
C VAL A 160 -5.08 7.19 -11.80
N LEU A 161 -5.91 7.55 -10.82
CA LEU A 161 -6.81 8.70 -10.92
C LEU A 161 -6.05 10.02 -11.05
N ALA A 162 -4.94 10.17 -10.33
CA ALA A 162 -4.09 11.34 -10.41
C ALA A 162 -3.35 11.42 -11.76
N SER A 163 -2.85 10.30 -12.28
CA SER A 163 -2.15 10.25 -13.58
C SER A 163 -3.05 10.59 -14.77
N GLN A 164 -4.34 10.30 -14.64
CA GLN A 164 -5.36 10.68 -15.61
C GLN A 164 -5.84 12.14 -15.45
N GLY A 165 -5.26 12.90 -14.52
CA GLY A 165 -5.63 14.29 -14.25
C GLY A 165 -6.99 14.46 -13.58
N LEU A 166 -7.63 13.38 -13.10
CA LEU A 166 -8.96 13.41 -12.50
C LEU A 166 -8.97 13.96 -11.08
N ILE A 167 -7.87 13.77 -10.36
CA ILE A 167 -7.70 14.24 -8.99
C ILE A 167 -6.47 15.14 -8.91
N PRO A 168 -6.64 16.44 -8.59
CA PRO A 168 -5.50 17.30 -8.33
C PRO A 168 -4.81 16.90 -7.02
N LEU A 169 -3.52 17.24 -6.89
CA LEU A 169 -2.70 16.89 -5.72
C LEU A 169 -3.33 17.36 -4.39
N SER A 170 -3.95 18.52 -4.38
CA SER A 170 -4.66 19.07 -3.21
C SER A 170 -5.77 18.16 -2.68
N SER A 171 -6.42 17.41 -3.58
CA SER A 171 -7.47 16.44 -3.25
C SER A 171 -6.90 15.06 -2.95
N ALA A 172 -5.81 14.69 -3.61
CA ALA A 172 -5.15 13.41 -3.41
C ALA A 172 -4.54 13.28 -2.00
N LEU A 173 -3.96 14.35 -1.45
CA LEU A 173 -3.34 14.34 -0.12
C LEU A 173 -4.31 13.94 1.01
N PRO A 174 -5.50 14.55 1.17
CA PRO A 174 -6.46 14.11 2.18
C PRO A 174 -6.89 12.65 2.02
N ILE A 175 -7.10 12.19 0.78
CA ILE A 175 -7.44 10.79 0.50
C ILE A 175 -6.31 9.87 0.95
N LEU A 176 -5.07 10.21 0.65
CA LEU A 176 -3.88 9.46 1.06
C LEU A 176 -3.76 9.36 2.59
N TYR A 177 -4.00 10.47 3.30
CA TYR A 177 -4.02 10.43 4.78
C TYR A 177 -5.14 9.51 5.30
N GLY A 178 -6.31 9.54 4.66
CA GLY A 178 -7.41 8.63 4.95
C GLY A 178 -7.04 7.18 4.73
N GLN A 179 -6.34 6.86 3.65
CA GLN A 179 -5.85 5.50 3.35
C GLN A 179 -4.90 4.99 4.45
N ASN A 180 -4.00 5.83 4.94
CA ASN A 180 -3.11 5.48 6.05
C ASN A 180 -3.89 5.18 7.33
N ILE A 181 -4.89 5.99 7.65
CA ILE A 181 -5.78 5.76 8.80
C ILE A 181 -6.59 4.47 8.59
N GLY A 182 -7.09 4.22 7.37
CA GLY A 182 -7.83 3.01 7.03
C GLY A 182 -7.06 1.72 7.29
N THR A 183 -5.73 1.75 7.13
CA THR A 183 -4.86 0.62 7.46
C THR A 183 -4.88 0.28 8.96
N CYS A 184 -5.18 1.23 9.83
CA CYS A 184 -5.27 0.99 11.27
C CYS A 184 -6.45 0.05 11.66
N VAL A 185 -7.44 -0.12 10.80
CA VAL A 185 -8.54 -1.07 11.02
C VAL A 185 -8.00 -2.50 11.18
N THR A 186 -6.98 -2.88 10.41
CA THR A 186 -6.31 -4.19 10.56
C THR A 186 -5.69 -4.34 11.95
N SER A 187 -5.06 -3.28 12.46
CA SER A 187 -4.46 -3.25 13.80
C SER A 187 -5.51 -3.40 14.89
N LEU A 188 -6.63 -2.67 14.75
CA LEU A 188 -7.77 -2.79 15.68
C LEU A 188 -8.32 -4.21 15.69
N LEU A 189 -8.53 -4.81 14.53
CA LEU A 189 -9.00 -6.19 14.43
C LEU A 189 -8.01 -7.18 15.05
N SER A 190 -6.70 -7.01 14.83
CA SER A 190 -5.68 -7.88 15.39
C SER A 190 -5.51 -7.72 16.91
N SER A 191 -5.91 -6.59 17.47
CA SER A 191 -5.87 -6.36 18.93
C SER A 191 -7.06 -6.95 19.68
N ILE A 192 -8.07 -7.49 18.98
CA ILE A 192 -9.19 -8.17 19.60
C ILE A 192 -8.67 -9.42 20.32
N GLY A 193 -8.91 -9.49 21.63
CA GLY A 193 -8.39 -10.59 22.48
C GLY A 193 -6.95 -10.41 22.97
N ALA A 194 -6.25 -9.35 22.54
CA ALA A 194 -4.92 -9.06 23.05
C ALA A 194 -4.93 -8.49 24.49
N SER A 195 -3.77 -8.47 25.15
CA SER A 195 -3.58 -7.85 26.46
C SER A 195 -3.86 -6.34 26.42
N ILE A 196 -4.13 -5.76 27.61
CA ILE A 196 -4.38 -4.31 27.75
C ILE A 196 -3.19 -3.49 27.22
N SER A 197 -1.96 -4.01 27.37
CA SER A 197 -0.73 -3.35 26.89
C SER A 197 -0.61 -3.33 25.36
N ALA A 198 -1.34 -4.20 24.66
CA ALA A 198 -1.28 -4.33 23.18
C ALA A 198 -2.50 -3.71 22.48
N LYS A 199 -3.51 -3.27 23.22
CA LYS A 199 -4.67 -2.51 22.77
C LYS A 199 -4.39 -1.03 22.78
#